data_87a625e70869c3172d82e5f03d767362
#
_entry.id   87a625e70869c3172d82e5f03d767362
#
_cell.length_a   1.000
_cell.length_b   1.000
_cell.length_c   1.000
_cell.angle_alpha   90.00
_cell.angle_beta   90.00
_cell.angle_gamma   90.00
#
_symmetry.space_group_name_H-M   'P 1'
#
loop_
_entity.id
_entity.type
_entity.pdbx_description
1 polymer ?
#
loop_
_entity_poly.entity_id
_entity_poly.type
_entity_poly.pdbx_seq_one_letter_code
_entity_poly.pdbx_strand_id
1 'polypeptide(L)'
;LREIAFRTAGGGTGKAVDIDEFDTMENGCRQLIVWNPEDEEIIGGYRYLYGRDWRTDKNGQPVLATGHMFRFSQQFMRDYAPYTVELGRSFVSLDYQNVRGNTKSIFALDNLWDGLGALIVINPDCRYFFGKMTMYPSFSKRGRDMILYFLRKHFNDDDKLIVPMQPLEMVTPEEELA
;
A
#
# COMPACT_ATOMS: atom_id res chain seq x y z
N LEU A 1 15.96 -1.80 -7.33
CA LEU A 1 15.67 -0.78 -6.31
C LEU A 1 14.63 -1.28 -5.29
N ARG A 2 13.43 -1.70 -5.73
CA ARG A 2 12.30 -2.12 -4.87
C ARG A 2 12.68 -3.23 -3.88
N GLU A 3 13.30 -4.33 -4.36
CA GLU A 3 13.78 -5.42 -3.49
C GLU A 3 14.81 -4.92 -2.46
N ILE A 4 15.74 -4.07 -2.87
CA ILE A 4 16.79 -3.53 -1.99
C ILE A 4 16.15 -2.68 -0.89
N ALA A 5 15.24 -1.78 -1.24
CA ALA A 5 14.54 -0.92 -0.28
C ALA A 5 13.74 -1.72 0.75
N PHE A 6 12.99 -2.75 0.33
CA PHE A 6 12.24 -3.60 1.25
C PHE A 6 13.13 -4.49 2.11
N ARG A 7 14.18 -5.08 1.54
CA ARG A 7 15.12 -5.95 2.28
C ARG A 7 15.80 -5.18 3.40
N THR A 8 16.22 -3.96 3.15
CA THR A 8 16.84 -3.08 4.16
C THR A 8 15.87 -2.75 5.29
N ALA A 9 14.57 -2.63 4.98
CA ALA A 9 13.53 -2.44 5.98
C ALA A 9 13.08 -3.74 6.69
N GLY A 10 13.62 -4.90 6.32
CA GLY A 10 13.29 -6.20 6.92
C GLY A 10 12.16 -6.96 6.23
N GLY A 11 11.73 -6.56 5.03
CA GLY A 11 10.56 -7.10 4.34
C GLY A 11 10.76 -7.48 2.87
N GLY A 12 11.96 -7.63 2.39
CA GLY A 12 12.26 -8.05 1.02
C GLY A 12 11.80 -9.49 0.72
N THR A 13 11.69 -9.82 -0.56
CA THR A 13 11.30 -11.17 -1.03
C THR A 13 12.41 -12.20 -0.88
N GLY A 14 13.65 -11.75 -0.68
CA GLY A 14 14.86 -12.59 -0.71
C GLY A 14 15.34 -12.96 -2.11
N LYS A 15 14.64 -12.53 -3.16
CA LYS A 15 15.00 -12.78 -4.56
C LYS A 15 15.93 -11.68 -5.09
N ALA A 16 16.51 -11.88 -6.24
CA ALA A 16 17.35 -10.88 -6.91
C ALA A 16 16.53 -9.61 -7.28
N VAL A 17 15.25 -9.82 -7.63
CA VAL A 17 14.32 -8.75 -7.98
C VAL A 17 12.96 -8.98 -7.30
N ASP A 18 12.28 -7.90 -6.95
CA ASP A 18 10.91 -7.94 -6.42
C ASP A 18 9.92 -7.87 -7.59
N ILE A 19 9.71 -9.02 -8.23
CA ILE A 19 8.74 -9.22 -9.30
C ILE A 19 7.91 -10.45 -8.93
N ASP A 20 6.59 -10.33 -9.09
CA ASP A 20 5.62 -11.42 -8.90
C ASP A 20 4.70 -11.54 -10.12
N GLU A 21 3.74 -12.47 -10.07
CA GLU A 21 2.79 -12.71 -11.14
C GLU A 21 1.92 -11.49 -11.47
N PHE A 22 1.61 -10.66 -10.46
CA PHE A 22 0.82 -9.44 -10.64
C PHE A 22 1.57 -8.35 -11.41
N ASP A 23 2.90 -8.39 -11.45
CA ASP A 23 3.71 -7.48 -12.26
C ASP A 23 3.77 -7.93 -13.73
N THR A 24 3.57 -9.23 -14.02
CA THR A 24 3.84 -9.84 -15.35
C THR A 24 2.60 -10.33 -16.08
N MET A 25 1.47 -10.51 -15.37
CA MET A 25 0.23 -10.98 -16.00
C MET A 25 -0.36 -9.92 -16.94
N GLU A 26 -1.13 -10.38 -17.91
CA GLU A 26 -1.89 -9.52 -18.81
C GLU A 26 -2.89 -8.65 -18.00
N ASN A 27 -2.92 -7.34 -18.27
CA ASN A 27 -3.64 -6.33 -17.49
C ASN A 27 -3.27 -6.34 -15.99
N GLY A 28 -2.01 -6.66 -15.70
CA GLY A 28 -1.47 -6.66 -14.36
C GLY A 28 -1.21 -5.26 -13.80
N CYS A 29 -0.48 -5.26 -12.70
CA CYS A 29 -0.15 -4.02 -12.01
C CYS A 29 0.71 -3.09 -12.87
N ARG A 30 0.43 -1.81 -12.73
CA ARG A 30 1.23 -0.72 -13.31
C ARG A 30 2.16 -0.15 -12.27
N GLN A 31 3.17 0.60 -12.73
CA GLN A 31 4.15 1.26 -11.88
C GLN A 31 4.00 2.76 -12.01
N LEU A 32 3.76 3.43 -10.88
CA LEU A 32 3.97 4.86 -10.73
C LEU A 32 5.40 5.05 -10.27
N ILE A 33 6.19 5.83 -10.99
CA ILE A 33 7.58 6.10 -10.64
C ILE A 33 7.80 7.60 -10.45
N VAL A 34 8.62 7.94 -9.46
CA VAL A 34 9.19 9.27 -9.30
C VAL A 34 10.57 9.23 -9.92
N TRP A 35 10.75 10.05 -10.96
CA TRP A 35 11.95 10.11 -11.76
C TRP A 35 12.71 11.42 -11.53
N ASN A 36 14.01 11.31 -11.32
CA ASN A 36 14.91 12.46 -11.29
C ASN A 36 15.58 12.62 -12.67
N PRO A 37 15.23 13.64 -13.44
CA PRO A 37 15.77 13.81 -14.78
C PRO A 37 17.21 14.32 -14.80
N GLU A 38 17.71 14.91 -13.70
CA GLU A 38 19.08 15.42 -13.62
C GLU A 38 20.08 14.29 -13.41
N ASP A 39 19.76 13.38 -12.50
CA ASP A 39 20.61 12.24 -12.16
C ASP A 39 20.23 10.97 -12.97
N GLU A 40 19.18 11.03 -13.78
CA GLU A 40 18.63 9.91 -14.57
C GLU A 40 18.30 8.68 -13.69
N GLU A 41 17.71 8.92 -12.50
CA GLU A 41 17.44 7.89 -11.49
C GLU A 41 15.98 7.80 -11.09
N ILE A 42 15.55 6.59 -10.70
CA ILE A 42 14.28 6.37 -10.04
C ILE A 42 14.44 6.63 -8.54
N ILE A 43 13.74 7.65 -8.05
CA ILE A 43 13.72 8.02 -6.62
C ILE A 43 12.84 7.09 -5.82
N GLY A 44 11.70 6.69 -6.37
CA GLY A 44 10.72 5.85 -5.68
C GLY A 44 9.56 5.47 -6.57
N GLY A 45 8.57 4.78 -6.01
CA GLY A 45 7.40 4.39 -6.77
C GLY A 45 6.35 3.65 -5.97
N TYR A 46 5.22 3.46 -6.64
CA TYR A 46 4.11 2.60 -6.23
C TYR A 46 3.79 1.60 -7.33
N ARG A 47 3.42 0.40 -6.92
CA ARG A 47 2.68 -0.52 -7.78
C ARG A 47 1.18 -0.27 -7.58
N TYR A 48 0.41 -0.22 -8.66
CA TYR A 48 -1.02 0.00 -8.55
C TYR A 48 -1.82 -0.81 -9.56
N LEU A 49 -3.08 -1.09 -9.22
CA LEU A 49 -4.03 -1.79 -10.08
C LEU A 49 -5.42 -1.17 -9.92
N TYR A 50 -6.03 -0.79 -11.05
CA TYR A 50 -7.39 -0.26 -11.02
C TYR A 50 -8.40 -1.35 -10.73
N GLY A 51 -9.39 -1.06 -9.89
CA GLY A 51 -10.43 -2.00 -9.51
C GLY A 51 -11.30 -2.50 -10.67
N ARG A 52 -11.46 -1.68 -11.69
CA ARG A 52 -12.12 -2.08 -12.95
C ARG A 52 -11.38 -3.17 -13.72
N ASP A 53 -10.07 -3.33 -13.45
CA ASP A 53 -9.21 -4.34 -14.08
C ASP A 53 -9.03 -5.57 -13.17
N TRP A 54 -9.66 -5.60 -11.97
CA TRP A 54 -9.54 -6.71 -11.06
C TRP A 54 -10.23 -7.95 -11.60
N ARG A 55 -9.51 -9.06 -11.58
CA ARG A 55 -10.09 -10.39 -11.81
C ARG A 55 -10.72 -10.90 -10.52
N THR A 56 -11.72 -11.74 -10.64
CA THR A 56 -12.34 -12.42 -9.49
C THR A 56 -12.15 -13.92 -9.59
N ASP A 57 -12.01 -14.56 -8.43
CA ASP A 57 -12.00 -16.00 -8.32
C ASP A 57 -13.43 -16.59 -8.42
N LYS A 58 -13.56 -17.91 -8.32
CA LYS A 58 -14.85 -18.64 -8.34
C LYS A 58 -15.80 -18.26 -7.21
N ASN A 59 -15.29 -17.64 -6.15
CA ASN A 59 -16.08 -17.20 -4.99
C ASN A 59 -16.43 -15.69 -5.07
N GLY A 60 -16.08 -15.02 -6.17
CA GLY A 60 -16.29 -13.58 -6.35
C GLY A 60 -15.31 -12.71 -5.57
N GLN A 61 -14.23 -13.30 -5.01
CA GLN A 61 -13.19 -12.52 -4.34
C GLN A 61 -12.17 -11.99 -5.36
N PRO A 62 -11.62 -10.79 -5.15
CA PRO A 62 -10.66 -10.23 -6.09
C PRO A 62 -9.33 -10.96 -6.02
N VAL A 63 -8.73 -11.23 -7.18
CA VAL A 63 -7.39 -11.80 -7.31
C VAL A 63 -6.38 -10.67 -7.29
N LEU A 64 -5.87 -10.37 -6.09
CA LEU A 64 -4.95 -9.28 -5.81
C LEU A 64 -3.71 -9.80 -5.07
N ALA A 65 -2.63 -9.03 -5.13
CA ALA A 65 -1.44 -9.32 -4.32
C ALA A 65 -1.75 -9.33 -2.81
N THR A 66 -2.77 -8.58 -2.37
CA THR A 66 -3.28 -8.54 -0.99
C THR A 66 -4.47 -9.47 -0.74
N GLY A 67 -5.02 -10.13 -1.78
CA GLY A 67 -6.26 -10.90 -1.70
C GLY A 67 -6.25 -12.03 -0.67
N HIS A 68 -5.07 -12.63 -0.39
CA HIS A 68 -4.93 -13.65 0.63
C HIS A 68 -4.96 -13.11 2.08
N MET A 69 -4.94 -11.79 2.26
CA MET A 69 -4.95 -11.15 3.59
C MET A 69 -6.32 -10.65 4.01
N PHE A 70 -7.21 -10.40 3.05
CA PHE A 70 -8.49 -9.75 3.29
C PHE A 70 -9.65 -10.51 2.64
N ARG A 71 -10.82 -10.38 3.24
CA ARG A 71 -12.10 -10.77 2.66
C ARG A 71 -12.84 -9.51 2.26
N PHE A 72 -13.27 -9.44 1.02
CA PHE A 72 -14.03 -8.34 0.46
C PHE A 72 -15.52 -8.68 0.47
N SER A 73 -16.36 -7.77 0.96
CA SER A 73 -17.81 -7.97 0.94
C SER A 73 -18.35 -7.86 -0.49
N GLN A 74 -19.50 -8.47 -0.76
CA GLN A 74 -20.18 -8.30 -2.05
C GLN A 74 -20.57 -6.84 -2.30
N GLN A 75 -20.92 -6.10 -1.27
CA GLN A 75 -21.19 -4.67 -1.33
C GLN A 75 -19.96 -3.91 -1.80
N PHE A 76 -18.80 -4.17 -1.20
CA PHE A 76 -17.55 -3.54 -1.64
C PHE A 76 -17.24 -3.84 -3.10
N MET A 77 -17.34 -5.11 -3.50
CA MET A 77 -17.05 -5.53 -4.88
C MET A 77 -17.96 -4.87 -5.91
N ARG A 78 -19.23 -4.64 -5.56
CA ARG A 78 -20.22 -4.03 -6.45
C ARG A 78 -20.13 -2.51 -6.49
N ASP A 79 -20.03 -1.87 -5.32
CA ASP A 79 -20.28 -0.44 -5.16
C ASP A 79 -19.00 0.40 -5.07
N TYR A 80 -17.87 -0.22 -4.66
CA TYR A 80 -16.62 0.48 -4.40
C TYR A 80 -15.46 0.01 -5.30
N ALA A 81 -15.33 -1.29 -5.50
CA ALA A 81 -14.19 -1.85 -6.23
C ALA A 81 -13.98 -1.21 -7.63
N PRO A 82 -15.02 -0.96 -8.46
CA PRO A 82 -14.83 -0.35 -9.77
C PRO A 82 -14.16 1.04 -9.73
N TYR A 83 -14.32 1.76 -8.61
CA TYR A 83 -13.80 3.10 -8.38
C TYR A 83 -12.55 3.12 -7.48
N THR A 84 -12.02 1.95 -7.16
CA THR A 84 -10.87 1.78 -6.25
C THR A 84 -9.59 1.56 -7.05
N VAL A 85 -8.48 2.07 -6.52
CA VAL A 85 -7.13 1.71 -6.97
C VAL A 85 -6.42 1.00 -5.82
N GLU A 86 -6.01 -0.26 -6.05
CA GLU A 86 -5.11 -0.94 -5.13
C GLU A 86 -3.71 -0.35 -5.26
N LEU A 87 -3.13 0.04 -4.12
CA LEU A 87 -1.77 0.52 -4.00
C LEU A 87 -0.92 -0.51 -3.26
N GLY A 88 0.25 -0.78 -3.76
CA GLY A 88 1.18 -1.70 -3.13
C GLY A 88 2.63 -1.37 -3.46
N ARG A 89 3.53 -2.08 -2.82
CA ARG A 89 4.96 -2.00 -3.12
C ARG A 89 5.49 -0.55 -3.15
N SER A 90 5.00 0.30 -2.26
CA SER A 90 5.51 1.66 -2.09
C SER A 90 6.95 1.62 -1.60
N PHE A 91 7.84 2.32 -2.29
CA PHE A 91 9.23 2.40 -1.90
C PHE A 91 9.85 3.76 -2.26
N VAL A 92 10.88 4.12 -1.49
CA VAL A 92 11.84 5.18 -1.82
C VAL A 92 13.22 4.53 -1.90
N SER A 93 14.03 4.90 -2.88
CA SER A 93 15.41 4.42 -3.01
C SER A 93 16.21 4.77 -1.75
N LEU A 94 17.14 3.90 -1.36
CA LEU A 94 17.94 4.10 -0.14
C LEU A 94 18.73 5.41 -0.14
N ASP A 95 19.21 5.83 -1.30
CA ASP A 95 19.97 7.07 -1.46
C ASP A 95 19.14 8.32 -1.11
N TYR A 96 17.81 8.17 -1.13
CA TYR A 96 16.85 9.22 -0.81
C TYR A 96 16.11 9.02 0.54
N GLN A 97 16.41 7.95 1.31
CA GLN A 97 15.77 7.69 2.59
C GLN A 97 16.46 8.32 3.80
N ASN A 98 17.78 8.44 3.77
CA ASN A 98 18.58 8.71 4.96
C ASN A 98 19.38 9.97 4.81
N VAL A 99 18.73 11.13 4.96
CA VAL A 99 19.59 12.29 4.95
C VAL A 99 19.14 13.32 5.97
N ARG A 100 19.74 13.25 7.15
CA ARG A 100 19.78 14.42 8.02
C ARG A 100 20.40 15.58 7.23
N GLY A 101 19.53 16.52 6.82
CA GLY A 101 19.95 17.72 6.07
C GLY A 101 19.85 17.66 4.55
N ASN A 102 19.39 16.56 3.95
CA ASN A 102 19.13 16.52 2.51
C ASN A 102 17.66 16.76 2.21
N THR A 103 17.36 17.87 1.61
CA THR A 103 16.02 18.24 1.14
C THR A 103 15.46 17.23 0.12
N LYS A 104 16.32 16.51 -0.63
CA LYS A 104 15.92 15.51 -1.62
C LYS A 104 15.01 14.39 -1.02
N SER A 105 15.19 14.00 0.25
CA SER A 105 14.39 12.93 0.87
C SER A 105 12.95 13.37 1.20
N ILE A 106 12.77 14.63 1.58
CA ILE A 106 11.44 15.19 1.86
C ILE A 106 10.64 15.26 0.55
N PHE A 107 11.26 15.74 -0.51
CA PHE A 107 10.65 15.83 -1.83
C PHE A 107 10.31 14.46 -2.44
N ALA A 108 11.02 13.39 -2.07
CA ALA A 108 10.70 12.04 -2.57
C ALA A 108 9.31 11.57 -2.14
N LEU A 109 8.93 11.79 -0.87
CA LEU A 109 7.60 11.44 -0.36
C LEU A 109 6.53 12.36 -0.94
N ASP A 110 6.77 13.68 -0.98
CA ASP A 110 5.83 14.64 -1.55
C ASP A 110 5.54 14.32 -3.01
N ASN A 111 6.56 14.06 -3.82
CA ASN A 111 6.39 13.67 -5.22
C ASN A 111 5.63 12.34 -5.39
N LEU A 112 5.77 11.39 -4.47
CA LEU A 112 4.96 10.16 -4.47
C LEU A 112 3.48 10.48 -4.22
N TRP A 113 3.17 11.39 -3.29
CA TRP A 113 1.80 11.85 -3.04
C TRP A 113 1.24 12.63 -4.22
N ASP A 114 2.00 13.51 -4.82
CA ASP A 114 1.63 14.23 -6.04
C ASP A 114 1.32 13.27 -7.19
N GLY A 115 2.12 12.20 -7.32
CA GLY A 115 1.88 11.14 -8.27
C GLY A 115 0.55 10.41 -8.04
N LEU A 116 0.16 10.16 -6.77
CA LEU A 116 -1.16 9.60 -6.45
C LEU A 116 -2.27 10.60 -6.81
N GLY A 117 -2.08 11.89 -6.55
CA GLY A 117 -2.98 12.94 -6.99
C GLY A 117 -3.14 12.96 -8.50
N ALA A 118 -2.06 12.82 -9.26
CA ALA A 118 -2.10 12.74 -10.72
C ALA A 118 -2.91 11.54 -11.23
N LEU A 119 -2.86 10.37 -10.54
CA LEU A 119 -3.69 9.22 -10.88
C LEU A 119 -5.19 9.53 -10.84
N ILE A 120 -5.63 10.36 -9.89
CA ILE A 120 -7.04 10.78 -9.77
C ILE A 120 -7.40 11.72 -10.93
N VAL A 121 -6.50 12.63 -11.30
CA VAL A 121 -6.73 13.58 -12.39
C VAL A 121 -6.88 12.86 -13.74
N ILE A 122 -6.01 11.90 -14.03
CA ILE A 122 -6.05 11.14 -15.30
C ILE A 122 -7.12 10.03 -15.32
N ASN A 123 -7.68 9.69 -14.14
CA ASN A 123 -8.76 8.70 -13.98
C ASN A 123 -9.86 9.28 -13.09
N PRO A 124 -10.74 10.12 -13.64
CA PRO A 124 -11.79 10.82 -12.88
C PRO A 124 -12.76 9.90 -12.14
N ASP A 125 -12.85 8.63 -12.55
CA ASP A 125 -13.66 7.61 -11.88
C ASP A 125 -13.00 7.08 -10.61
N CYS A 126 -11.70 7.31 -10.40
CA CYS A 126 -11.02 6.91 -9.17
C CYS A 126 -11.51 7.75 -7.98
N ARG A 127 -12.05 7.08 -6.97
CA ARG A 127 -12.60 7.69 -5.75
C ARG A 127 -11.94 7.18 -4.48
N TYR A 128 -11.38 5.97 -4.53
CA TYR A 128 -10.85 5.28 -3.37
C TYR A 128 -9.46 4.73 -3.65
N PHE A 129 -8.61 4.80 -2.65
CA PHE A 129 -7.37 4.05 -2.62
C PHE A 129 -7.47 2.94 -1.58
N PHE A 130 -7.06 1.74 -1.97
CA PHE A 130 -6.93 0.60 -1.08
C PHE A 130 -5.48 0.16 -1.01
N GLY A 131 -4.97 -0.05 0.18
CA GLY A 131 -3.61 -0.53 0.39
C GLY A 131 -3.40 -1.04 1.81
N LYS A 132 -2.31 -1.73 2.03
CA LYS A 132 -1.90 -2.17 3.36
C LYS A 132 -0.62 -1.48 3.79
N MET A 133 -0.51 -1.19 5.07
CA MET A 133 0.74 -0.79 5.71
C MET A 133 1.32 -1.99 6.47
N THR A 134 2.61 -2.25 6.31
CA THR A 134 3.31 -3.28 7.07
C THR A 134 3.88 -2.67 8.34
N MET A 135 3.55 -3.27 9.48
CA MET A 135 4.16 -2.96 10.77
C MET A 135 5.09 -4.10 11.16
N TYR A 136 6.39 -3.84 11.13
CA TYR A 136 7.39 -4.87 11.43
C TYR A 136 7.42 -5.22 12.92
N PRO A 137 7.79 -6.47 13.30
CA PRO A 137 7.91 -6.89 14.69
C PRO A 137 8.89 -6.05 15.53
N SER A 138 9.84 -5.37 14.89
CA SER A 138 10.79 -4.44 15.50
C SER A 138 10.17 -3.10 15.91
N PHE A 139 8.97 -2.78 15.42
CA PHE A 139 8.30 -1.55 15.78
C PHE A 139 7.78 -1.60 17.21
N SER A 140 7.65 -0.43 17.84
CA SER A 140 7.06 -0.33 19.18
C SER A 140 5.65 -0.92 19.19
N LYS A 141 5.43 -1.96 20.00
CA LYS A 141 4.11 -2.58 20.15
C LYS A 141 3.08 -1.58 20.65
N ARG A 142 3.44 -0.74 21.62
CA ARG A 142 2.56 0.30 22.14
C ARG A 142 2.22 1.34 21.07
N GLY A 143 3.21 1.80 20.29
CA GLY A 143 2.97 2.73 19.18
C GLY A 143 2.05 2.15 18.12
N ARG A 144 2.22 0.86 17.78
CA ARG A 144 1.31 0.12 16.90
C ARG A 144 -0.11 0.09 17.46
N ASP A 145 -0.25 -0.27 18.73
CA ASP A 145 -1.54 -0.42 19.38
C ASP A 145 -2.28 0.94 19.50
N MET A 146 -1.53 2.04 19.74
CA MET A 146 -2.09 3.41 19.70
C MET A 146 -2.69 3.74 18.32
N ILE A 147 -1.99 3.41 17.23
CA ILE A 147 -2.49 3.62 15.88
C ILE A 147 -3.75 2.79 15.65
N LEU A 148 -3.73 1.51 16.02
CA LEU A 148 -4.90 0.62 15.85
C LEU A 148 -6.09 1.10 16.68
N TYR A 149 -5.88 1.51 17.92
CA TYR A 149 -6.91 2.07 18.79
C TYR A 149 -7.54 3.32 18.16
N PHE A 150 -6.70 4.27 17.72
CA PHE A 150 -7.15 5.49 17.07
C PHE A 150 -7.98 5.19 15.82
N LEU A 151 -7.49 4.30 14.96
CA LEU A 151 -8.19 3.93 13.72
C LEU A 151 -9.53 3.24 14.02
N ARG A 152 -9.58 2.30 14.98
CA ARG A 152 -10.83 1.65 15.39
C ARG A 152 -11.84 2.62 15.98
N LYS A 153 -11.37 3.60 16.75
CA LYS A 153 -12.24 4.60 17.40
C LYS A 153 -12.83 5.61 16.42
N HIS A 154 -12.08 6.02 15.40
CA HIS A 154 -12.45 7.15 14.54
C HIS A 154 -12.74 6.76 13.09
N PHE A 155 -12.28 5.62 12.63
CA PHE A 155 -12.37 5.17 11.23
C PHE A 155 -12.76 3.69 11.14
N ASN A 156 -13.67 3.25 11.99
CA ASN A 156 -14.13 1.87 11.99
C ASN A 156 -14.88 1.53 10.69
N ASP A 157 -14.68 0.32 10.18
CA ASP A 157 -15.43 -0.24 9.05
C ASP A 157 -16.70 -0.94 9.57
N ASP A 158 -17.72 -0.15 9.92
CA ASP A 158 -18.99 -0.65 10.49
C ASP A 158 -19.73 -1.57 9.50
N ASP A 159 -19.61 -1.32 8.21
CA ASP A 159 -20.22 -2.10 7.13
C ASP A 159 -19.44 -3.39 6.81
N LYS A 160 -18.27 -3.57 7.41
CA LYS A 160 -17.37 -4.72 7.16
C LYS A 160 -17.10 -4.92 5.68
N LEU A 161 -16.80 -3.82 5.00
CA LEU A 161 -16.53 -3.80 3.57
C LEU A 161 -15.29 -4.61 3.21
N ILE A 162 -14.21 -4.48 4.02
CA ILE A 162 -12.96 -5.21 3.85
C ILE A 162 -12.49 -5.69 5.23
N VAL A 163 -12.49 -7.00 5.43
CA VAL A 163 -12.15 -7.58 6.73
C VAL A 163 -10.85 -8.35 6.64
N PRO A 164 -9.87 -8.11 7.53
CA PRO A 164 -8.64 -8.89 7.56
C PRO A 164 -8.95 -10.35 7.95
N MET A 165 -8.33 -11.31 7.27
CA MET A 165 -8.47 -12.73 7.57
C MET A 165 -7.78 -13.12 8.89
N GLN A 166 -6.72 -12.38 9.23
CA GLN A 166 -6.00 -12.51 10.50
C GLN A 166 -5.91 -11.11 11.13
N PRO A 167 -6.93 -10.70 11.90
CA PRO A 167 -6.92 -9.39 12.54
C PRO A 167 -5.76 -9.29 13.54
N LEU A 168 -5.13 -8.13 13.53
CA LEU A 168 -4.07 -7.83 14.49
C LEU A 168 -4.68 -7.49 15.84
N GLU A 169 -4.25 -8.20 16.87
CA GLU A 169 -4.69 -7.96 18.26
C GLU A 169 -3.78 -6.93 18.93
N MET A 170 -4.40 -6.04 19.71
CA MET A 170 -3.67 -5.13 20.60
C MET A 170 -3.22 -5.90 21.84
N VAL A 171 -1.98 -5.65 22.27
CA VAL A 171 -1.42 -6.23 23.49
C VAL A 171 -1.36 -5.22 24.65
N THR A 172 -1.49 -3.92 24.33
CA THR A 172 -1.55 -2.84 25.31
C THR A 172 -3.00 -2.68 25.78
N PRO A 173 -3.26 -2.64 27.10
CA PRO A 173 -4.60 -2.41 27.64
C PRO A 173 -5.21 -1.10 27.10
N GLU A 174 -6.50 -1.11 26.78
CA GLU A 174 -7.19 0.08 26.23
C GLU A 174 -7.14 1.28 27.18
N GLU A 175 -7.10 1.04 28.48
CA GLU A 175 -7.01 2.06 29.51
C GLU A 175 -5.71 2.89 29.43
N GLU A 176 -4.65 2.30 28.85
CA GLU A 176 -3.38 2.97 28.61
C GLU A 176 -3.29 3.66 27.24
N LEU A 177 -4.30 3.44 26.38
CA LEU A 177 -4.35 3.97 25.00
C LEU A 177 -5.34 5.14 24.86
N ALA A 178 -6.23 5.30 25.85
CA ALA A 178 -7.33 6.28 25.85
C ALA A 178 -6.87 7.72 26.14
#